data_cf97053f3d4673b43cfde47e765f9421
#
_entry.id   cf97053f3d4673b43cfde47e765f9421
#
_cell.length_a   1.000
_cell.length_b   1.000
_cell.length_c   1.000
_cell.angle_alpha   90.00
_cell.angle_beta   90.00
_cell.angle_gamma   90.00
#
_symmetry.space_group_name_H-M   'P 1'
#
loop_
_entity.id
_entity.type
_entity.pdbx_description
1 polymer ?
#
loop_
_entity_poly.entity_id
_entity_poly.type
_entity_poly.pdbx_seq_one_letter_code
_entity_poly.pdbx_strand_id
1 'polypeptide(L)'
;MSIKKMLNSLIVVSIVVISFSFSQSRAFVTFDYMKVEPANVDEYLNLEGEVWKPVHKEFLNRGMEVSWSLYMVRGAGTQNHYNYVTVSVYDGLGSLDNDAAKLNEVVSSVYSNEEIEGFWNKTSAARLHNGQDVFFVYDQALKGNNKKLSAFSSGKIGQDITVTFMQTLAGQDAVGLESKWWKPIHKERIKRRVVNSWEVLTKRFVSLGQTKLDHDYVTWENYTTFSTIDDSYNSDKFTNAVKKAHPDVDFSEVNEATIKSRNFLRSEIWELVDHLN
;
A
#
# COMPACT_ATOMS: atom_id res chain seq x y z
N MET A 1 19.29 -26.64 46.43
CA MET A 1 19.61 -25.96 45.16
C MET A 1 19.87 -24.49 45.47
N SER A 2 21.08 -23.97 45.19
CA SER A 2 21.51 -22.64 45.66
C SER A 2 20.75 -21.51 44.95
N ILE A 3 20.33 -20.51 45.71
CA ILE A 3 19.64 -19.28 45.24
C ILE A 3 20.37 -18.63 44.05
N LYS A 4 21.72 -18.70 44.03
CA LYS A 4 22.52 -18.25 42.87
C LYS A 4 22.23 -18.98 41.55
N LYS A 5 21.88 -20.28 41.57
CA LYS A 5 21.51 -21.03 40.36
C LYS A 5 20.11 -20.66 39.85
N MET A 6 19.19 -20.33 40.77
CA MET A 6 17.87 -19.85 40.40
C MET A 6 17.90 -18.45 39.76
N LEU A 7 18.75 -17.55 40.33
CA LEU A 7 18.90 -16.20 39.78
C LEU A 7 19.51 -16.19 38.38
N ASN A 8 20.52 -17.05 38.14
CA ASN A 8 21.13 -17.17 36.82
C ASN A 8 20.17 -17.79 35.77
N SER A 9 19.29 -18.72 36.17
CA SER A 9 18.26 -19.25 35.27
C SER A 9 17.17 -18.22 34.93
N LEU A 10 16.79 -17.36 35.89
CA LEU A 10 15.83 -16.28 35.64
C LEU A 10 16.39 -15.20 34.70
N ILE A 11 17.68 -14.86 34.85
CA ILE A 11 18.32 -13.86 33.97
C ILE A 11 18.46 -14.40 32.54
N VAL A 12 18.79 -15.68 32.35
CA VAL A 12 18.90 -16.30 31.03
C VAL A 12 17.55 -16.39 30.35
N VAL A 13 16.48 -16.71 31.06
CA VAL A 13 15.12 -16.74 30.53
C VAL A 13 14.63 -15.33 30.16
N SER A 14 14.96 -14.31 30.96
CA SER A 14 14.60 -12.92 30.67
C SER A 14 15.34 -12.36 29.47
N ILE A 15 16.62 -12.72 29.25
CA ILE A 15 17.41 -12.30 28.09
C ILE A 15 16.91 -12.98 26.79
N VAL A 16 16.46 -14.23 26.85
CA VAL A 16 15.92 -14.93 25.67
C VAL A 16 14.54 -14.39 25.25
N VAL A 17 13.73 -13.91 26.18
CA VAL A 17 12.42 -13.28 25.86
C VAL A 17 12.58 -11.88 25.26
N ILE A 18 13.66 -11.14 25.60
CA ILE A 18 13.92 -9.80 25.04
C ILE A 18 14.50 -9.87 23.61
N SER A 19 15.07 -11.02 23.20
CA SER A 19 15.71 -11.17 21.89
C SER A 19 14.73 -11.45 20.73
N PHE A 20 13.43 -11.54 20.96
CA PHE A 20 12.40 -11.71 19.93
C PHE A 20 11.61 -10.43 19.61
N SER A 21 12.16 -9.28 19.93
CA SER A 21 11.72 -8.05 19.28
C SER A 21 12.24 -8.09 17.84
N PHE A 22 11.54 -8.82 16.97
CA PHE A 22 11.69 -8.64 15.55
C PHE A 22 11.44 -7.17 15.28
N SER A 23 12.48 -6.44 14.93
CA SER A 23 12.35 -5.21 14.19
C SER A 23 11.66 -5.61 12.86
N GLN A 24 10.34 -5.68 12.86
CA GLN A 24 9.61 -5.60 11.60
C GLN A 24 10.02 -4.26 11.02
N SER A 25 10.73 -4.29 9.90
CA SER A 25 10.97 -3.10 9.10
C SER A 25 9.60 -2.49 8.82
N ARG A 26 9.37 -1.32 9.41
CA ARG A 26 8.05 -0.68 9.38
C ARG A 26 7.95 0.08 8.07
N ALA A 27 7.42 -0.55 7.04
CA ALA A 27 7.16 0.12 5.78
C ALA A 27 6.04 1.15 5.92
N PHE A 28 6.29 2.32 5.34
CA PHE A 28 5.28 3.35 5.13
C PHE A 28 4.98 3.46 3.64
N VAL A 29 3.75 3.80 3.32
CA VAL A 29 3.28 3.95 1.94
C VAL A 29 2.53 5.27 1.85
N THR A 30 2.85 6.07 0.84
CA THR A 30 2.08 7.28 0.52
C THR A 30 1.22 7.04 -0.70
N PHE A 31 -0.01 7.54 -0.66
CA PHE A 31 -0.89 7.68 -1.81
C PHE A 31 -1.06 9.16 -2.10
N ASP A 32 -0.54 9.61 -3.23
CA ASP A 32 -0.72 10.97 -3.73
C ASP A 32 -1.80 10.96 -4.80
N TYR A 33 -2.88 11.70 -4.55
CA TYR A 33 -4.08 11.69 -5.40
C TYR A 33 -4.03 12.83 -6.41
N MET A 34 -4.06 12.48 -7.70
CA MET A 34 -3.96 13.42 -8.81
C MET A 34 -5.27 13.47 -9.59
N LYS A 35 -5.74 14.69 -9.82
CA LYS A 35 -6.82 14.96 -10.77
C LYS A 35 -6.21 15.49 -12.06
N VAL A 36 -6.43 14.75 -13.14
CA VAL A 36 -5.94 15.06 -14.48
C VAL A 36 -7.15 15.21 -15.40
N GLU A 37 -7.29 16.35 -16.05
CA GLU A 37 -8.34 16.56 -17.04
C GLU A 37 -8.05 15.75 -18.32
N PRO A 38 -9.07 15.27 -19.03
CA PRO A 38 -8.87 14.42 -20.22
C PRO A 38 -7.93 15.01 -21.27
N ALA A 39 -7.96 16.33 -21.45
CA ALA A 39 -7.11 17.04 -22.41
C ALA A 39 -5.61 17.04 -21.99
N ASN A 40 -5.30 16.79 -20.73
CA ASN A 40 -3.95 16.88 -20.18
C ASN A 40 -3.34 15.49 -19.92
N VAL A 41 -4.02 14.40 -20.24
CA VAL A 41 -3.57 13.04 -19.89
C VAL A 41 -2.21 12.72 -20.50
N ASP A 42 -2.03 12.98 -21.79
CA ASP A 42 -0.77 12.68 -22.49
C ASP A 42 0.40 13.50 -21.89
N GLU A 43 0.18 14.79 -21.64
CA GLU A 43 1.22 15.66 -21.03
C GLU A 43 1.52 15.21 -19.60
N TYR A 44 0.52 14.85 -18.81
CA TYR A 44 0.70 14.34 -17.45
C TYR A 44 1.53 13.06 -17.44
N LEU A 45 1.17 12.07 -18.26
CA LEU A 45 1.90 10.81 -18.33
C LEU A 45 3.34 10.99 -18.83
N ASN A 46 3.54 11.91 -19.77
CA ASN A 46 4.88 12.27 -20.24
C ASN A 46 5.71 12.92 -19.11
N LEU A 47 5.14 13.84 -18.35
CA LEU A 47 5.82 14.46 -17.20
C LEU A 47 6.16 13.42 -16.11
N GLU A 48 5.25 12.52 -15.78
CA GLU A 48 5.54 11.46 -14.80
C GLU A 48 6.65 10.51 -15.28
N GLY A 49 6.62 10.10 -16.56
CA GLY A 49 7.61 9.17 -17.13
C GLY A 49 8.99 9.79 -17.37
N GLU A 50 9.03 11.00 -17.95
CA GLU A 50 10.28 11.60 -18.43
C GLU A 50 10.90 12.59 -17.44
N VAL A 51 10.10 13.18 -16.54
CA VAL A 51 10.58 14.18 -15.58
C VAL A 51 10.61 13.64 -14.16
N TRP A 52 9.49 13.14 -13.65
CA TRP A 52 9.40 12.74 -12.26
C TRP A 52 10.01 11.36 -11.99
N LYS A 53 9.88 10.42 -12.90
CA LYS A 53 10.49 9.09 -12.77
C LYS A 53 12.02 9.13 -12.59
N PRO A 54 12.82 9.94 -13.32
CA PRO A 54 14.24 10.14 -13.02
C PRO A 54 14.52 10.67 -11.60
N VAL A 55 13.67 11.56 -11.08
CA VAL A 55 13.77 12.06 -9.70
C VAL A 55 13.52 10.96 -8.70
N HIS A 56 12.45 10.16 -8.87
CA HIS A 56 12.18 8.98 -8.04
C HIS A 56 13.29 7.94 -8.12
N LYS A 57 13.88 7.75 -9.29
CA LYS A 57 15.05 6.88 -9.44
C LYS A 57 16.24 7.36 -8.60
N GLU A 58 16.45 8.66 -8.51
CA GLU A 58 17.51 9.21 -7.66
C GLU A 58 17.14 9.08 -6.16
N PHE A 59 15.88 9.22 -5.75
CA PHE A 59 15.45 8.89 -4.40
C PHE A 59 15.74 7.43 -4.05
N LEU A 60 15.44 6.49 -4.96
CA LEU A 60 15.77 5.07 -4.77
C LEU A 60 17.27 4.85 -4.64
N ASN A 61 18.09 5.47 -5.50
CA ASN A 61 19.55 5.36 -5.49
C ASN A 61 20.16 5.82 -4.15
N ARG A 62 19.55 6.84 -3.53
CA ARG A 62 19.97 7.36 -2.22
C ARG A 62 19.39 6.59 -1.03
N GLY A 63 18.56 5.58 -1.28
CA GLY A 63 17.86 4.83 -0.22
C GLY A 63 16.81 5.64 0.52
N MET A 64 16.34 6.74 -0.06
CA MET A 64 15.29 7.60 0.50
C MET A 64 13.89 7.07 0.18
N GLU A 65 13.75 6.25 -0.84
CA GLU A 65 12.55 5.57 -1.29
C GLU A 65 12.87 4.11 -1.63
N VAL A 66 11.93 3.21 -1.45
CA VAL A 66 12.10 1.77 -1.76
C VAL A 66 11.52 1.44 -3.12
N SER A 67 10.40 2.06 -3.47
CA SER A 67 9.75 1.92 -4.77
C SER A 67 8.79 3.08 -5.02
N TRP A 68 8.57 3.36 -6.29
CA TRP A 68 7.58 4.30 -6.78
C TRP A 68 6.71 3.63 -7.84
N SER A 69 5.43 3.97 -7.87
CA SER A 69 4.48 3.43 -8.86
C SER A 69 3.42 4.47 -9.21
N LEU A 70 3.02 4.50 -10.48
CA LEU A 70 1.93 5.31 -10.99
C LEU A 70 0.75 4.40 -11.37
N TYR A 71 -0.42 4.71 -10.86
CA TYR A 71 -1.66 4.00 -11.14
C TYR A 71 -2.69 4.91 -11.78
N MET A 72 -3.47 4.35 -12.70
CA MET A 72 -4.70 4.94 -13.22
C MET A 72 -5.90 4.28 -12.54
N VAL A 73 -6.84 5.08 -12.05
CA VAL A 73 -8.10 4.57 -11.48
C VAL A 73 -9.07 4.24 -12.61
N ARG A 74 -9.39 2.95 -12.77
CA ARG A 74 -10.30 2.51 -13.83
C ARG A 74 -11.71 3.02 -13.61
N GLY A 75 -12.31 3.52 -14.68
CA GLY A 75 -13.68 4.04 -14.65
C GLY A 75 -13.85 5.37 -13.91
N ALA A 76 -12.76 6.01 -13.50
CA ALA A 76 -12.84 7.33 -12.92
C ALA A 76 -13.31 8.35 -13.95
N GLY A 77 -14.46 8.98 -13.68
CA GLY A 77 -15.03 10.03 -14.52
C GLY A 77 -14.52 11.43 -14.14
N THR A 78 -14.98 12.43 -14.88
CA THR A 78 -14.61 13.85 -14.66
C THR A 78 -15.04 14.38 -13.29
N GLN A 79 -16.05 13.75 -12.66
CA GLN A 79 -16.55 14.14 -11.33
C GLN A 79 -15.80 13.48 -10.17
N ASN A 80 -14.92 12.51 -10.43
CA ASN A 80 -14.11 11.91 -9.39
C ASN A 80 -13.08 12.90 -8.85
N HIS A 81 -12.77 12.84 -7.56
CA HIS A 81 -11.77 13.70 -6.93
C HIS A 81 -10.37 13.48 -7.49
N TYR A 82 -10.07 12.27 -7.96
CA TYR A 82 -8.81 11.91 -8.61
C TYR A 82 -9.05 10.79 -9.63
N ASN A 83 -8.12 10.62 -10.53
CA ASN A 83 -8.12 9.58 -11.55
C ASN A 83 -6.72 8.94 -11.76
N TYR A 84 -5.70 9.50 -11.12
CA TYR A 84 -4.38 8.92 -11.00
C TYR A 84 -3.91 8.94 -9.54
N VAL A 85 -3.07 7.97 -9.20
CA VAL A 85 -2.46 7.87 -7.87
C VAL A 85 -1.00 7.49 -8.03
N THR A 86 -0.09 8.27 -7.44
CA THR A 86 1.28 7.82 -7.26
C THR A 86 1.42 7.18 -5.89
N VAL A 87 2.16 6.09 -5.84
CA VAL A 87 2.38 5.31 -4.62
C VAL A 87 3.87 5.18 -4.39
N SER A 88 4.34 5.71 -3.27
CA SER A 88 5.73 5.59 -2.83
C SER A 88 5.83 4.73 -1.58
N VAL A 89 6.86 3.87 -1.51
CA VAL A 89 7.15 2.99 -0.38
C VAL A 89 8.44 3.43 0.30
N TYR A 90 8.43 3.49 1.62
CA TYR A 90 9.54 3.89 2.48
C TYR A 90 9.83 2.80 3.52
N ASP A 91 11.09 2.61 3.91
CA ASP A 91 11.51 1.61 4.90
C ASP A 91 11.38 2.08 6.35
N GLY A 92 10.92 3.30 6.55
CA GLY A 92 10.69 3.89 7.87
C GLY A 92 10.18 5.32 7.80
N LEU A 93 9.75 5.86 8.93
CA LEU A 93 9.25 7.23 9.04
C LEU A 93 10.35 8.27 8.75
N GLY A 94 11.61 7.95 9.07
CA GLY A 94 12.74 8.84 8.80
C GLY A 94 13.00 9.03 7.30
N SER A 95 12.75 7.99 6.48
CA SER A 95 12.85 8.08 5.02
C SER A 95 11.71 8.89 4.42
N LEU A 96 10.56 8.95 5.11
CA LEU A 96 9.42 9.75 4.71
C LEU A 96 9.61 11.25 5.01
N ASP A 97 10.54 11.61 5.92
CA ASP A 97 10.85 13.01 6.27
C ASP A 97 11.66 13.68 5.14
N ASN A 98 11.05 13.71 3.96
CA ASN A 98 11.56 14.44 2.81
C ASN A 98 11.02 15.86 2.85
N ASP A 99 11.72 16.73 3.61
CA ASP A 99 11.41 18.15 3.59
C ASP A 99 11.65 18.76 2.20
N ALA A 100 11.14 19.97 1.98
CA ALA A 100 11.30 20.67 0.70
C ALA A 100 12.79 20.88 0.32
N ALA A 101 13.70 20.92 1.30
CA ALA A 101 15.13 21.05 1.05
C ALA A 101 15.72 19.80 0.44
N LYS A 102 15.37 18.62 0.96
CA LYS A 102 15.80 17.32 0.40
C LYS A 102 15.24 17.09 -0.99
N LEU A 103 13.95 17.40 -1.19
CA LEU A 103 13.35 17.33 -2.53
C LEU A 103 14.10 18.22 -3.51
N ASN A 104 14.35 19.47 -3.15
CA ASN A 104 15.10 20.40 -4.00
C ASN A 104 16.53 19.93 -4.27
N GLU A 105 17.21 19.36 -3.27
CA GLU A 105 18.54 18.76 -3.44
C GLU A 105 18.53 17.63 -4.48
N VAL A 106 17.58 16.69 -4.37
CA VAL A 106 17.46 15.58 -5.31
C VAL A 106 17.12 16.08 -6.70
N VAL A 107 16.11 16.95 -6.84
CA VAL A 107 15.71 17.51 -8.15
C VAL A 107 16.88 18.26 -8.79
N SER A 108 17.64 19.08 -8.03
CA SER A 108 18.81 19.82 -8.54
C SER A 108 19.99 18.93 -8.88
N SER A 109 20.03 17.69 -8.40
CA SER A 109 21.05 16.72 -8.84
C SER A 109 20.74 16.04 -10.17
N VAL A 110 19.46 16.09 -10.59
CA VAL A 110 18.97 15.49 -11.84
C VAL A 110 18.86 16.54 -12.96
N TYR A 111 18.44 17.76 -12.61
CA TYR A 111 18.12 18.83 -13.56
C TYR A 111 18.80 20.16 -13.23
N SER A 112 19.02 21.01 -14.23
CA SER A 112 19.43 22.39 -14.04
C SER A 112 18.30 23.25 -13.46
N ASN A 113 18.64 24.38 -12.82
CA ASN A 113 17.64 25.28 -12.26
C ASN A 113 16.63 25.83 -13.29
N GLU A 114 17.10 26.04 -14.53
CA GLU A 114 16.26 26.52 -15.64
C GLU A 114 15.20 25.48 -16.03
N GLU A 115 15.57 24.21 -16.06
CA GLU A 115 14.65 23.10 -16.36
C GLU A 115 13.63 22.91 -15.25
N ILE A 116 14.06 23.01 -13.99
CA ILE A 116 13.22 22.79 -12.80
C ILE A 116 12.00 23.70 -12.79
N GLU A 117 12.17 25.01 -13.00
CA GLU A 117 11.06 25.98 -13.01
C GLU A 117 10.05 25.64 -14.12
N GLY A 118 10.56 25.27 -15.31
CA GLY A 118 9.72 24.83 -16.42
C GLY A 118 8.90 23.58 -16.09
N PHE A 119 9.50 22.60 -15.44
CA PHE A 119 8.84 21.34 -15.06
C PHE A 119 7.77 21.55 -13.98
N TRP A 120 8.03 22.37 -12.97
CA TRP A 120 7.03 22.69 -11.94
C TRP A 120 5.79 23.36 -12.52
N ASN A 121 5.99 24.34 -13.43
CA ASN A 121 4.90 25.03 -14.09
C ASN A 121 4.07 24.08 -14.97
N LYS A 122 4.71 23.23 -15.77
CA LYS A 122 4.02 22.21 -16.57
C LYS A 122 3.26 21.21 -15.72
N THR A 123 3.89 20.69 -14.66
CA THR A 123 3.25 19.74 -13.74
C THR A 123 2.00 20.33 -13.09
N SER A 124 2.09 21.57 -12.62
CA SER A 124 0.94 22.26 -12.01
C SER A 124 -0.18 22.57 -13.01
N ALA A 125 0.15 22.75 -14.29
CA ALA A 125 -0.84 22.94 -15.34
C ALA A 125 -1.47 21.61 -15.78
N ALA A 126 -0.72 20.51 -15.77
CA ALA A 126 -1.19 19.21 -16.23
C ALA A 126 -2.10 18.51 -15.21
N ARG A 127 -1.91 18.75 -13.92
CA ARG A 127 -2.66 18.06 -12.84
C ARG A 127 -2.96 18.93 -11.64
N LEU A 128 -4.02 18.59 -10.93
CA LEU A 128 -4.29 19.09 -9.59
C LEU A 128 -3.89 17.99 -8.58
N HIS A 129 -3.03 18.32 -7.62
CA HIS A 129 -2.71 17.44 -6.49
C HIS A 129 -3.80 17.61 -5.42
N ASN A 130 -4.63 16.59 -5.24
CA ASN A 130 -5.79 16.60 -4.35
C ASN A 130 -5.51 16.10 -2.93
N GLY A 131 -4.26 15.91 -2.60
CA GLY A 131 -3.83 15.52 -1.26
C GLY A 131 -3.09 14.19 -1.23
N GLN A 132 -2.62 13.86 -0.06
CA GLN A 132 -1.81 12.67 0.22
C GLN A 132 -2.32 11.98 1.47
N ASP A 133 -2.38 10.66 1.43
CA ASP A 133 -2.53 9.82 2.60
C ASP A 133 -1.22 9.09 2.88
N VAL A 134 -0.88 8.98 4.16
CA VAL A 134 0.27 8.21 4.64
C VAL A 134 -0.22 7.00 5.44
N PHE A 135 0.17 5.83 4.98
CA PHE A 135 -0.19 4.56 5.58
C PHE A 135 1.02 3.85 6.19
N PHE A 136 0.74 3.02 7.16
CA PHE A 136 1.65 2.03 7.71
C PHE A 136 1.22 0.64 7.21
N VAL A 137 2.15 -0.16 6.70
CA VAL A 137 1.90 -1.56 6.36
C VAL A 137 1.70 -2.34 7.65
N TYR A 138 0.43 -2.63 7.98
CA TYR A 138 0.08 -3.34 9.20
C TYR A 138 0.34 -4.83 9.07
N ASP A 139 -0.12 -5.43 7.96
CA ASP A 139 0.09 -6.84 7.68
C ASP A 139 0.02 -7.14 6.18
N GLN A 140 0.60 -8.28 5.77
CA GLN A 140 0.67 -8.65 4.37
C GLN A 140 0.75 -10.16 4.14
N ALA A 141 0.33 -10.59 2.96
CA ALA A 141 0.56 -11.90 2.40
C ALA A 141 1.16 -11.75 0.98
N LEU A 142 2.38 -12.22 0.80
CA LEU A 142 3.14 -12.12 -0.45
C LEU A 142 3.43 -13.50 -1.02
N LYS A 143 3.62 -13.58 -2.34
CA LYS A 143 4.02 -14.80 -3.03
C LYS A 143 5.47 -15.16 -2.70
N GLY A 144 5.70 -16.38 -2.24
CA GLY A 144 7.04 -16.88 -1.89
C GLY A 144 7.57 -16.31 -0.57
N ASN A 145 8.89 -16.48 -0.35
CA ASN A 145 9.59 -15.95 0.83
C ASN A 145 10.11 -14.51 0.62
N ASN A 146 9.43 -13.74 -0.20
CA ASN A 146 9.86 -12.37 -0.51
C ASN A 146 9.82 -11.52 0.76
N LYS A 147 10.99 -11.02 1.15
CA LYS A 147 11.16 -10.04 2.23
C LYS A 147 10.89 -8.60 1.72
N LYS A 148 9.94 -8.43 0.81
CA LYS A 148 9.57 -7.10 0.35
C LYS A 148 8.88 -6.35 1.47
N LEU A 149 9.19 -5.07 1.59
CA LEU A 149 8.59 -4.20 2.60
C LEU A 149 7.09 -4.01 2.34
N SER A 150 6.69 -4.00 1.06
CA SER A 150 5.31 -3.87 0.64
C SER A 150 5.07 -4.57 -0.71
N ALA A 151 3.83 -4.97 -0.97
CA ALA A 151 3.37 -5.47 -2.26
C ALA A 151 3.50 -4.44 -3.39
N PHE A 152 3.43 -3.15 -3.07
CA PHE A 152 3.66 -2.05 -4.02
C PHE A 152 5.09 -2.01 -4.57
N SER A 153 6.04 -2.65 -3.90
CA SER A 153 7.42 -2.77 -4.39
C SER A 153 7.55 -3.79 -5.55
N SER A 154 6.46 -4.21 -6.16
CA SER A 154 6.49 -5.10 -7.32
C SER A 154 5.17 -5.04 -8.09
N GLY A 155 5.28 -5.03 -9.39
CA GLY A 155 4.14 -5.04 -10.28
C GLY A 155 4.58 -5.33 -11.70
N LYS A 156 3.60 -5.49 -12.58
CA LYS A 156 3.79 -5.57 -14.02
C LYS A 156 2.88 -4.52 -14.64
N ILE A 157 3.41 -3.68 -15.51
CA ILE A 157 2.62 -2.66 -16.23
C ILE A 157 1.39 -3.29 -16.86
N GLY A 158 0.25 -2.63 -16.74
CA GLY A 158 -1.07 -3.13 -17.11
C GLY A 158 -1.71 -4.10 -16.13
N GLN A 159 -1.09 -4.31 -14.96
CA GLN A 159 -1.65 -5.14 -13.90
C GLN A 159 -2.69 -4.39 -13.10
N ASP A 160 -3.82 -5.07 -12.84
CA ASP A 160 -4.90 -4.53 -12.03
C ASP A 160 -4.78 -4.93 -10.57
N ILE A 161 -5.19 -4.01 -9.74
CA ILE A 161 -5.30 -4.18 -8.30
C ILE A 161 -6.66 -3.68 -7.84
N THR A 162 -7.13 -4.19 -6.72
CA THR A 162 -8.24 -3.56 -6.00
C THR A 162 -7.73 -2.88 -4.73
N VAL A 163 -8.24 -1.69 -4.49
CA VAL A 163 -8.01 -0.93 -3.24
C VAL A 163 -9.36 -0.69 -2.60
N THR A 164 -9.59 -1.29 -1.44
CA THR A 164 -10.84 -1.14 -0.70
C THR A 164 -10.61 -0.24 0.50
N PHE A 165 -11.31 0.88 0.53
CA PHE A 165 -11.25 1.90 1.59
C PHE A 165 -12.31 1.60 2.63
N MET A 166 -11.90 1.55 3.89
CA MET A 166 -12.74 1.12 4.99
C MET A 166 -12.57 2.01 6.22
N GLN A 167 -13.62 2.04 7.03
CA GLN A 167 -13.66 2.72 8.31
C GLN A 167 -13.97 1.72 9.41
N THR A 168 -13.13 1.65 10.43
CA THR A 168 -13.34 0.82 11.62
C THR A 168 -14.48 1.38 12.44
N LEU A 169 -15.42 0.54 12.84
CA LEU A 169 -16.51 0.94 13.74
C LEU A 169 -15.99 1.10 15.17
N ALA A 170 -16.59 2.03 15.91
CA ALA A 170 -16.20 2.34 17.27
C ALA A 170 -16.18 1.09 18.17
N GLY A 171 -15.06 0.87 18.87
CA GLY A 171 -14.87 -0.28 19.77
C GLY A 171 -14.58 -1.61 19.07
N GLN A 172 -14.43 -1.62 17.74
CA GLN A 172 -14.10 -2.82 16.97
C GLN A 172 -12.60 -2.87 16.61
N ASP A 173 -12.09 -4.07 16.37
CA ASP A 173 -10.73 -4.32 15.87
C ASP A 173 -10.77 -4.86 14.43
N ALA A 174 -11.24 -4.02 13.50
CA ALA A 174 -11.39 -4.41 12.11
C ALA A 174 -10.06 -4.85 11.47
N VAL A 175 -8.98 -4.14 11.76
CA VAL A 175 -7.64 -4.41 11.22
C VAL A 175 -7.06 -5.72 11.80
N GLY A 176 -7.28 -6.00 13.09
CA GLY A 176 -6.90 -7.27 13.69
C GLY A 176 -7.68 -8.45 13.10
N LEU A 177 -8.96 -8.25 12.74
CA LEU A 177 -9.74 -9.27 12.03
C LEU A 177 -9.22 -9.55 10.62
N GLU A 178 -8.68 -8.54 9.91
CA GLU A 178 -7.99 -8.75 8.64
C GLU A 178 -6.82 -9.74 8.79
N SER A 179 -5.98 -9.51 9.78
CA SER A 179 -4.84 -10.40 10.05
C SER A 179 -5.25 -11.78 10.51
N LYS A 180 -6.28 -11.86 11.35
CA LYS A 180 -6.75 -13.12 11.93
C LYS A 180 -7.46 -14.01 10.92
N TRP A 181 -8.40 -13.44 10.15
CA TRP A 181 -9.30 -14.19 9.29
C TRP A 181 -8.94 -14.13 7.81
N TRP A 182 -8.69 -12.93 7.29
CA TRP A 182 -8.50 -12.71 5.86
C TRP A 182 -7.10 -13.05 5.37
N LYS A 183 -6.06 -12.75 6.13
CA LYS A 183 -4.68 -13.09 5.75
C LYS A 183 -4.46 -14.58 5.47
N PRO A 184 -4.95 -15.54 6.30
CA PRO A 184 -4.85 -16.98 5.98
C PRO A 184 -5.58 -17.34 4.68
N ILE A 185 -6.76 -16.76 4.43
CA ILE A 185 -7.52 -16.98 3.19
C ILE A 185 -6.71 -16.45 1.99
N HIS A 186 -6.15 -15.23 2.08
CA HIS A 186 -5.34 -14.67 1.00
C HIS A 186 -4.07 -15.48 0.74
N LYS A 187 -3.42 -16.04 1.76
CA LYS A 187 -2.31 -16.98 1.56
C LYS A 187 -2.71 -18.19 0.72
N GLU A 188 -3.90 -18.75 0.93
CA GLU A 188 -4.41 -19.86 0.11
C GLU A 188 -4.79 -19.39 -1.31
N ARG A 189 -5.36 -18.18 -1.46
CA ARG A 189 -5.65 -17.57 -2.77
C ARG A 189 -4.36 -17.33 -3.57
N ILE A 190 -3.28 -16.89 -2.92
CA ILE A 190 -1.95 -16.70 -3.54
C ILE A 190 -1.38 -18.05 -4.01
N LYS A 191 -1.44 -19.10 -3.19
CA LYS A 191 -1.01 -20.45 -3.59
C LYS A 191 -1.77 -20.97 -4.82
N ARG A 192 -3.04 -20.62 -4.95
CA ARG A 192 -3.91 -20.96 -6.09
C ARG A 192 -3.79 -20.02 -7.27
N ARG A 193 -2.91 -19.00 -7.20
CA ARG A 193 -2.68 -18.01 -8.25
C ARG A 193 -3.93 -17.18 -8.61
N VAL A 194 -4.82 -16.98 -7.66
CA VAL A 194 -5.98 -16.06 -7.83
C VAL A 194 -5.53 -14.62 -7.63
N VAL A 195 -4.71 -14.39 -6.59
CA VAL A 195 -4.07 -13.10 -6.32
C VAL A 195 -2.55 -13.29 -6.20
N ASN A 196 -1.78 -12.26 -6.46
CA ASN A 196 -0.32 -12.27 -6.31
C ASN A 196 0.12 -11.82 -4.93
N SER A 197 -0.64 -10.92 -4.32
CA SER A 197 -0.37 -10.37 -3.00
C SER A 197 -1.63 -9.76 -2.39
N TRP A 198 -1.59 -9.59 -1.08
CA TRP A 198 -2.58 -8.90 -0.28
C TRP A 198 -1.88 -8.11 0.83
N GLU A 199 -2.38 -6.93 1.13
CA GLU A 199 -1.93 -6.08 2.22
C GLU A 199 -3.11 -5.41 2.93
N VAL A 200 -2.89 -5.10 4.22
CA VAL A 200 -3.70 -4.16 4.98
C VAL A 200 -2.83 -3.01 5.45
N LEU A 201 -3.24 -1.80 5.14
CA LEU A 201 -2.56 -0.55 5.41
C LEU A 201 -3.40 0.29 6.35
N THR A 202 -2.83 0.74 7.47
CA THR A 202 -3.52 1.63 8.42
C THR A 202 -3.07 3.06 8.20
N LYS A 203 -4.05 3.97 8.08
CA LYS A 203 -3.79 5.40 7.89
C LYS A 203 -3.10 6.00 9.12
N ARG A 204 -2.06 6.78 8.90
CA ARG A 204 -1.30 7.45 9.96
C ARG A 204 -1.43 8.95 9.92
N PHE A 205 -1.30 9.53 8.72
CA PHE A 205 -1.37 10.97 8.53
C PHE A 205 -2.17 11.27 7.26
N VAL A 206 -2.80 12.44 7.26
CA VAL A 206 -3.46 13.03 6.09
C VAL A 206 -2.77 14.36 5.86
N SER A 207 -2.22 14.58 4.68
CA SER A 207 -1.82 15.93 4.31
C SER A 207 -3.07 16.77 4.08
N LEU A 208 -2.96 18.07 4.33
CA LEU A 208 -4.07 19.05 4.33
C LEU A 208 -4.71 19.27 2.94
N GLY A 209 -4.78 18.26 2.10
CA GLY A 209 -5.62 18.27 0.92
C GLY A 209 -7.09 18.11 1.31
N GLN A 210 -8.00 18.56 0.48
CA GLN A 210 -9.45 18.61 0.72
C GLN A 210 -10.16 17.25 0.76
N THR A 211 -9.46 16.14 0.78
CA THR A 211 -10.07 14.82 0.82
C THR A 211 -10.44 14.46 2.25
N LYS A 212 -11.64 14.81 2.68
CA LYS A 212 -12.34 14.11 3.74
C LYS A 212 -12.62 12.67 3.30
N LEU A 213 -11.58 11.88 3.14
CA LEU A 213 -11.75 10.45 2.99
C LEU A 213 -11.88 9.90 4.42
N ASP A 214 -13.09 9.59 4.83
CA ASP A 214 -13.43 9.12 6.18
C ASP A 214 -12.92 7.70 6.46
N HIS A 215 -11.99 7.16 5.65
CA HIS A 215 -11.36 5.86 5.87
C HIS A 215 -10.18 5.96 6.83
N ASP A 216 -9.96 4.91 7.61
CA ASP A 216 -8.83 4.77 8.53
C ASP A 216 -7.88 3.63 8.15
N TYR A 217 -8.29 2.77 7.22
CA TYR A 217 -7.42 1.75 6.63
C TYR A 217 -7.90 1.35 5.23
N VAL A 218 -7.02 0.69 4.51
CA VAL A 218 -7.30 0.10 3.21
C VAL A 218 -6.81 -1.35 3.14
N THR A 219 -7.48 -2.18 2.34
CA THR A 219 -6.91 -3.44 1.86
C THR A 219 -6.55 -3.29 0.39
N TRP A 220 -5.48 -3.95 0.04
CA TRP A 220 -4.90 -3.99 -1.29
C TRP A 220 -4.80 -5.44 -1.77
N GLU A 221 -5.34 -5.71 -2.95
CA GLU A 221 -5.23 -7.01 -3.59
C GLU A 221 -4.68 -6.85 -5.01
N ASN A 222 -3.59 -7.56 -5.28
CA ASN A 222 -2.95 -7.56 -6.59
C ASN A 222 -3.39 -8.79 -7.36
N TYR A 223 -4.04 -8.60 -8.50
CA TYR A 223 -4.57 -9.68 -9.33
C TYR A 223 -3.66 -10.01 -10.51
N THR A 224 -3.80 -11.23 -11.03
CA THR A 224 -3.02 -11.67 -12.18
C THR A 224 -3.52 -11.02 -13.47
N THR A 225 -4.84 -10.87 -13.59
CA THR A 225 -5.53 -10.24 -14.71
C THR A 225 -6.83 -9.62 -14.24
N PHE A 226 -7.39 -8.67 -15.00
CA PHE A 226 -8.68 -8.05 -14.72
C PHE A 226 -9.80 -9.08 -14.51
N SER A 227 -9.87 -10.11 -15.40
CA SER A 227 -10.89 -11.16 -15.30
C SER A 227 -10.82 -11.98 -14.01
N THR A 228 -9.66 -12.05 -13.34
CA THR A 228 -9.54 -12.77 -12.07
C THR A 228 -10.15 -12.02 -10.88
N ILE A 229 -10.49 -10.74 -11.04
CA ILE A 229 -11.20 -9.96 -10.01
C ILE A 229 -12.62 -10.50 -9.83
N ASP A 230 -13.34 -10.75 -10.91
CA ASP A 230 -14.71 -11.28 -10.88
C ASP A 230 -14.78 -12.69 -10.27
N ASP A 231 -13.86 -13.57 -10.63
CA ASP A 231 -13.74 -14.93 -10.09
C ASP A 231 -13.35 -15.00 -8.60
N SER A 232 -12.96 -13.88 -8.01
CA SER A 232 -12.15 -13.89 -6.78
C SER A 232 -12.95 -14.19 -5.51
N TYR A 233 -14.24 -13.84 -5.46
CA TYR A 233 -15.08 -14.00 -4.26
C TYR A 233 -16.26 -14.95 -4.44
N ASN A 234 -16.67 -15.27 -5.68
CA ASN A 234 -17.86 -16.07 -5.99
C ASN A 234 -17.52 -17.44 -6.59
N SER A 235 -16.26 -17.88 -6.51
CA SER A 235 -15.81 -19.10 -7.14
C SER A 235 -15.58 -20.26 -6.15
N ASP A 236 -15.59 -21.47 -6.67
CA ASP A 236 -15.12 -22.67 -5.93
C ASP A 236 -13.70 -22.49 -5.39
N LYS A 237 -12.87 -21.69 -6.09
CA LYS A 237 -11.49 -21.39 -5.66
C LYS A 237 -11.49 -20.59 -4.35
N PHE A 238 -12.39 -19.61 -4.20
CA PHE A 238 -12.53 -18.85 -2.97
C PHE A 238 -13.05 -19.74 -1.82
N THR A 239 -14.14 -20.47 -2.05
CA THR A 239 -14.71 -21.40 -1.07
C THR A 239 -13.69 -22.43 -0.58
N ASN A 240 -12.90 -22.99 -1.51
CA ASN A 240 -11.81 -23.90 -1.17
C ASN A 240 -10.66 -23.24 -0.41
N ALA A 241 -10.35 -21.96 -0.69
CA ALA A 241 -9.35 -21.22 0.07
C ALA A 241 -9.80 -20.97 1.51
N VAL A 242 -11.07 -20.61 1.71
CA VAL A 242 -11.68 -20.45 3.03
C VAL A 242 -11.63 -21.74 3.83
N LYS A 243 -12.14 -22.86 3.28
CA LYS A 243 -12.12 -24.16 3.95
C LYS A 243 -10.71 -24.63 4.31
N LYS A 244 -9.72 -24.29 3.47
CA LYS A 244 -8.33 -24.67 3.73
C LYS A 244 -7.69 -23.80 4.80
N ALA A 245 -8.04 -22.52 4.83
CA ALA A 245 -7.53 -21.56 5.82
C ALA A 245 -8.14 -21.79 7.21
N HIS A 246 -9.44 -22.13 7.24
CA HIS A 246 -10.25 -22.25 8.44
C HIS A 246 -11.14 -23.49 8.38
N PRO A 247 -10.57 -24.71 8.56
CA PRO A 247 -11.33 -25.97 8.38
C PRO A 247 -12.46 -26.15 9.39
N ASP A 248 -12.31 -25.58 10.59
CA ASP A 248 -13.22 -25.76 11.73
C ASP A 248 -14.11 -24.52 11.99
N VAL A 249 -14.11 -23.53 11.07
CA VAL A 249 -14.85 -22.27 11.23
C VAL A 249 -15.92 -22.15 10.14
N ASP A 250 -17.11 -21.79 10.53
CA ASP A 250 -18.16 -21.39 9.58
C ASP A 250 -17.79 -20.03 8.99
N PHE A 251 -17.67 -19.96 7.67
CA PHE A 251 -17.36 -18.71 6.99
C PHE A 251 -18.42 -17.62 7.20
N SER A 252 -19.67 -18.01 7.49
CA SER A 252 -20.72 -17.05 7.83
C SER A 252 -20.36 -16.23 9.06
N GLU A 253 -19.74 -16.84 10.07
CA GLU A 253 -19.25 -16.14 11.28
C GLU A 253 -18.14 -15.14 10.96
N VAL A 254 -17.19 -15.54 10.11
CA VAL A 254 -16.11 -14.65 9.64
C VAL A 254 -16.67 -13.44 8.90
N ASN A 255 -17.60 -13.69 7.99
CA ASN A 255 -18.25 -12.64 7.21
C ASN A 255 -19.07 -11.69 8.09
N GLU A 256 -19.84 -12.25 9.04
CA GLU A 256 -20.63 -11.45 9.99
C GLU A 256 -19.72 -10.58 10.87
N ALA A 257 -18.64 -11.14 11.43
CA ALA A 257 -17.65 -10.38 12.20
C ALA A 257 -17.01 -9.28 11.37
N THR A 258 -16.70 -9.57 10.09
CA THR A 258 -16.16 -8.59 9.15
C THR A 258 -17.12 -7.42 8.94
N ILE A 259 -18.39 -7.70 8.61
CA ILE A 259 -19.41 -6.67 8.35
C ILE A 259 -19.68 -5.83 9.60
N LYS A 260 -19.75 -6.47 10.78
CA LYS A 260 -20.01 -5.78 12.06
C LYS A 260 -18.83 -4.93 12.56
N SER A 261 -17.64 -5.12 12.03
CA SER A 261 -16.45 -4.40 12.50
C SER A 261 -16.15 -3.11 11.75
N ARG A 262 -16.73 -2.91 10.56
CA ARG A 262 -16.32 -1.84 9.63
C ARG A 262 -17.43 -1.37 8.70
N ASN A 263 -17.25 -0.16 8.19
CA ASN A 263 -17.95 0.33 7.01
C ASN A 263 -17.07 0.14 5.77
N PHE A 264 -17.60 -0.49 4.74
CA PHE A 264 -17.00 -0.48 3.40
C PHE A 264 -17.40 0.82 2.72
N LEU A 265 -16.46 1.72 2.50
CA LEU A 265 -16.75 3.03 1.94
C LEU A 265 -16.78 3.00 0.41
N ARG A 266 -15.75 2.37 -0.18
CA ARG A 266 -15.63 2.16 -1.62
C ARG A 266 -14.56 1.12 -1.92
N SER A 267 -14.65 0.52 -3.11
CA SER A 267 -13.58 -0.29 -3.70
C SER A 267 -13.28 0.25 -5.09
N GLU A 268 -12.01 0.41 -5.38
CA GLU A 268 -11.52 0.95 -6.64
C GLU A 268 -10.63 -0.08 -7.33
N ILE A 269 -10.60 -0.06 -8.66
CA ILE A 269 -9.67 -0.85 -9.46
C ILE A 269 -8.65 0.11 -10.03
N TRP A 270 -7.37 -0.14 -9.73
CA TRP A 270 -6.27 0.65 -10.22
C TRP A 270 -5.42 -0.18 -11.18
N GLU A 271 -5.05 0.40 -12.30
CA GLU A 271 -4.14 -0.19 -13.28
C GLU A 271 -2.74 0.39 -13.12
N LEU A 272 -1.73 -0.46 -13.03
CA LEU A 272 -0.34 -0.03 -12.96
C LEU A 272 0.11 0.50 -14.33
N VAL A 273 0.41 1.80 -14.37
CA VAL A 273 0.87 2.51 -15.58
C VAL A 273 2.38 2.51 -15.68
N ASP A 274 3.08 2.77 -14.58
CA ASP A 274 4.55 2.81 -14.53
C ASP A 274 5.08 2.51 -13.12
N HIS A 275 6.33 2.09 -12.99
CA HIS A 275 6.94 1.82 -11.68
C HIS A 275 8.47 1.83 -11.71
N LEU A 276 9.05 1.97 -10.50
CA LEU A 276 10.46 1.80 -10.14
C LEU A 276 10.58 0.95 -8.88
N ASN A 277 11.60 0.05 -8.82
CA ASN A 277 11.92 -0.77 -7.64
C ASN A 277 13.40 -1.21 -7.66
#